data_e92b422f0e4fdcb10fa756c4df16a744
#
_entry.id   e92b422f0e4fdcb10fa756c4df16a744
#
_cell.length_a   1.000
_cell.length_b   1.000
_cell.length_c   1.000
_cell.angle_alpha   90.00
_cell.angle_beta   90.00
_cell.angle_gamma   90.00
#
_symmetry.space_group_name_H-M   'P 1'
#
loop_
_entity.id
_entity.type
_entity.pdbx_description
1 polymer ?
#
loop_
_entity_poly.entity_id
_entity_poly.type
_entity_poly.pdbx_seq_one_letter_code
_entity_poly.pdbx_strand_id
1 'polypeptide(L)'
;AAICGTDLHIWNWDSWAQEKIKPPMTVGHEFMGVIEEVGKKIKNFKIGDRVSVESHITGTKSRNARAGKLHLDPDTVNLGVDTDGAFAEYVKVPESNVVPLPDSVSDEVGAILDPFGNAVHATLSFDLVGEDVLITGAGPIGIMSAAIAEHVGARRILLTDVNDHRL
;
A
#
# COMPACT_ATOMS: atom_id res chain seq x y z
N ALA A 1 -10.14 -2.79 -6.57
CA ALA A 1 -9.20 -1.69 -6.34
C ALA A 1 -9.83 -0.64 -5.44
N ALA A 2 -9.00 0.07 -4.69
CA ALA A 2 -9.40 1.20 -3.87
C ALA A 2 -8.84 2.51 -4.46
N ILE A 3 -9.34 3.65 -3.98
CA ILE A 3 -8.91 4.98 -4.40
C ILE A 3 -8.08 5.59 -3.27
N CYS A 4 -6.83 5.93 -3.58
CA CYS A 4 -5.91 6.63 -2.68
C CYS A 4 -6.03 8.15 -2.78
N GLY A 5 -5.53 8.87 -1.80
CA GLY A 5 -5.33 10.32 -1.91
C GLY A 5 -4.44 10.72 -3.07
N THR A 6 -3.47 9.89 -3.43
CA THR A 6 -2.62 10.05 -4.61
C THR A 6 -3.43 10.08 -5.91
N ASP A 7 -4.45 9.22 -6.03
CA ASP A 7 -5.34 9.23 -7.21
C ASP A 7 -6.15 10.51 -7.29
N LEU A 8 -6.52 11.10 -6.14
CA LEU A 8 -7.20 12.41 -6.10
C LEU A 8 -6.28 13.55 -6.52
N HIS A 9 -4.99 13.52 -6.18
CA HIS A 9 -3.99 14.46 -6.70
C HIS A 9 -3.90 14.36 -8.23
N ILE A 10 -3.87 13.15 -8.77
CA ILE A 10 -3.84 12.91 -10.22
C ILE A 10 -5.15 13.38 -10.87
N TRP A 11 -6.30 13.07 -10.29
CA TRP A 11 -7.60 13.52 -10.79
C TRP A 11 -7.72 15.06 -10.85
N ASN A 12 -7.25 15.74 -9.80
CA ASN A 12 -7.26 17.20 -9.74
C ASN A 12 -6.17 17.85 -10.59
N TRP A 13 -5.25 17.05 -11.14
CA TRP A 13 -4.12 17.51 -11.95
C TRP A 13 -3.36 18.66 -11.30
N ASP A 14 -3.07 18.53 -10.01
CA ASP A 14 -2.34 19.51 -9.24
C ASP A 14 -0.85 19.60 -9.62
N SER A 15 -0.09 20.47 -8.98
CA SER A 15 1.32 20.71 -9.31
C SER A 15 2.18 19.44 -9.18
N TRP A 16 1.91 18.59 -8.19
CA TRP A 16 2.59 17.32 -8.02
C TRP A 16 2.28 16.36 -9.17
N ALA A 17 1.00 16.23 -9.55
CA ALA A 17 0.60 15.36 -10.64
C ALA A 17 1.19 15.82 -11.98
N GLN A 18 1.22 17.13 -12.23
CA GLN A 18 1.82 17.72 -13.44
C GLN A 18 3.32 17.42 -13.55
N GLU A 19 4.03 17.34 -12.44
CA GLU A 19 5.46 17.02 -12.41
C GLU A 19 5.71 15.50 -12.58
N LYS A 20 4.90 14.68 -11.93
CA LYS A 20 5.14 13.23 -11.79
C LYS A 20 4.52 12.39 -12.89
N ILE A 21 3.28 12.69 -13.27
CA ILE A 21 2.49 11.84 -14.16
C ILE A 21 2.79 12.15 -15.62
N LYS A 22 3.01 11.11 -16.40
CA LYS A 22 3.31 11.21 -17.84
C LYS A 22 2.24 10.50 -18.66
N PRO A 23 1.15 11.19 -19.02
CA PRO A 23 0.10 10.60 -19.84
C PRO A 23 0.60 10.23 -21.26
N PRO A 24 0.02 9.19 -21.90
CA PRO A 24 -1.03 8.33 -21.35
C PRO A 24 -0.48 7.25 -20.41
N MET A 25 -1.17 7.01 -19.28
CA MET A 25 -0.88 5.88 -18.40
C MET A 25 -2.12 5.45 -17.63
N THR A 26 -2.15 4.21 -17.18
CA THR A 26 -3.16 3.69 -16.26
C THR A 26 -2.73 4.00 -14.83
N VAL A 27 -3.61 4.59 -14.03
CA VAL A 27 -3.35 4.91 -12.62
C VAL A 27 -3.92 3.82 -11.68
N GLY A 28 -3.82 4.01 -10.35
CA GLY A 28 -4.30 3.08 -9.33
C GLY A 28 -3.20 2.12 -8.84
N HIS A 29 -3.11 1.98 -7.52
CA HIS A 29 -2.04 1.20 -6.87
C HIS A 29 -2.51 0.39 -5.66
N GLU A 30 -3.73 0.59 -5.19
CA GLU A 30 -4.35 -0.16 -4.10
C GLU A 30 -5.32 -1.19 -4.67
N PHE A 31 -4.95 -2.47 -4.68
CA PHE A 31 -5.79 -3.50 -5.31
C PHE A 31 -5.49 -4.92 -4.84
N MET A 32 -6.45 -5.78 -5.10
CA MET A 32 -6.28 -7.22 -5.14
C MET A 32 -6.73 -7.75 -6.51
N GLY A 33 -6.32 -8.95 -6.84
CA GLY A 33 -6.70 -9.60 -8.07
C GLY A 33 -6.55 -11.10 -8.02
N VAL A 34 -6.89 -11.73 -9.14
CA VAL A 34 -6.68 -13.15 -9.39
C VAL A 34 -5.66 -13.29 -10.50
N ILE A 35 -4.68 -14.17 -10.33
CA ILE A 35 -3.65 -14.40 -11.32
C ILE A 35 -4.26 -15.06 -12.56
N GLU A 36 -4.18 -14.39 -13.70
CA GLU A 36 -4.63 -14.88 -15.01
C GLU A 36 -3.50 -15.47 -15.84
N GLU A 37 -2.28 -14.92 -15.70
CA GLU A 37 -1.12 -15.38 -16.44
C GLU A 37 0.13 -15.32 -15.57
N VAL A 38 1.03 -16.29 -15.74
CA VAL A 38 2.33 -16.33 -15.06
C VAL A 38 3.47 -16.41 -16.05
N GLY A 39 4.54 -15.68 -15.79
CA GLY A 39 5.75 -15.73 -16.58
C GLY A 39 6.42 -17.12 -16.50
N LYS A 40 7.11 -17.53 -17.57
CA LYS A 40 7.72 -18.87 -17.70
C LYS A 40 8.69 -19.26 -16.56
N LYS A 41 9.24 -18.30 -15.85
CA LYS A 41 10.20 -18.53 -14.75
C LYS A 41 9.56 -18.53 -13.35
N ILE A 42 8.29 -18.18 -13.25
CA ILE A 42 7.55 -18.12 -11.97
C ILE A 42 7.25 -19.53 -11.48
N LYS A 43 7.50 -19.77 -10.20
CA LYS A 43 7.30 -21.10 -9.57
C LYS A 43 6.42 -21.06 -8.33
N ASN A 44 6.30 -19.88 -7.71
CA ASN A 44 5.64 -19.74 -6.40
C ASN A 44 4.15 -19.39 -6.53
N PHE A 45 3.70 -19.07 -7.73
CA PHE A 45 2.31 -18.67 -8.02
C PHE A 45 1.76 -19.42 -9.22
N LYS A 46 0.45 -19.60 -9.25
CA LYS A 46 -0.29 -20.24 -10.34
C LYS A 46 -1.54 -19.41 -10.71
N ILE A 47 -2.05 -19.68 -11.90
CA ILE A 47 -3.34 -19.14 -12.36
C ILE A 47 -4.43 -19.52 -11.35
N GLY A 48 -5.28 -18.56 -11.01
CA GLY A 48 -6.35 -18.69 -10.03
C GLY A 48 -5.97 -18.31 -8.60
N ASP A 49 -4.71 -18.06 -8.29
CA ASP A 49 -4.31 -17.59 -6.95
C ASP A 49 -4.85 -16.17 -6.71
N ARG A 50 -5.46 -15.97 -5.53
CA ARG A 50 -5.88 -14.64 -5.05
C ARG A 50 -4.69 -13.93 -4.44
N VAL A 51 -4.46 -12.69 -4.85
CA VAL A 51 -3.28 -11.93 -4.46
C VAL A 51 -3.60 -10.46 -4.24
N SER A 52 -2.88 -9.83 -3.33
CA SER A 52 -2.66 -8.39 -3.30
C SER A 52 -1.25 -8.08 -3.78
N VAL A 53 -0.90 -6.81 -3.87
CA VAL A 53 0.38 -6.39 -4.42
C VAL A 53 1.00 -5.28 -3.58
N GLU A 54 2.28 -5.40 -3.30
CA GLU A 54 3.09 -4.27 -2.85
C GLU A 54 3.36 -3.34 -4.05
N SER A 55 2.82 -2.15 -4.01
CA SER A 55 2.86 -1.24 -5.15
C SER A 55 4.23 -0.62 -5.45
N HIS A 56 5.17 -0.71 -4.51
CA HIS A 56 6.52 -0.17 -4.64
C HIS A 56 7.49 -1.22 -5.20
N ILE A 57 7.80 -1.11 -6.48
CA ILE A 57 8.78 -1.98 -7.14
C ILE A 57 10.17 -1.44 -6.85
N THR A 58 10.89 -2.07 -5.93
CA THR A 58 12.19 -1.62 -5.46
C THR A 58 13.34 -2.24 -6.25
N GLY A 59 14.46 -1.53 -6.32
CA GLY A 59 15.71 -2.08 -6.82
C GLY A 59 16.41 -2.97 -5.78
N THR A 60 17.52 -3.57 -6.18
CA THR A 60 18.34 -4.43 -5.29
C THR A 60 19.76 -3.90 -5.09
N LYS A 61 20.13 -2.79 -5.73
CA LYS A 61 21.51 -2.35 -5.86
C LYS A 61 21.88 -1.19 -4.95
N SER A 62 20.93 -0.36 -4.54
CA SER A 62 21.21 0.79 -3.68
C SER A 62 21.75 0.35 -2.30
N ARG A 63 22.40 1.26 -1.59
CA ARG A 63 22.86 1.02 -0.22
C ARG A 63 21.68 0.64 0.69
N ASN A 64 20.56 1.32 0.55
CA ASN A 64 19.36 1.07 1.35
C ASN A 64 18.76 -0.30 1.05
N ALA A 65 18.59 -0.66 -0.23
CA ALA A 65 18.09 -1.97 -0.64
C ALA A 65 18.96 -3.10 -0.11
N ARG A 66 20.31 -2.98 -0.21
CA ARG A 66 21.24 -3.97 0.32
C ARG A 66 21.27 -4.07 1.84
N ALA A 67 20.82 -3.02 2.53
CA ALA A 67 20.63 -3.01 3.99
C ALA A 67 19.24 -3.51 4.43
N GLY A 68 18.42 -4.03 3.52
CA GLY A 68 17.06 -4.48 3.79
C GLY A 68 16.03 -3.35 3.99
N LYS A 69 16.42 -2.11 3.72
CA LYS A 69 15.56 -0.93 3.83
C LYS A 69 14.96 -0.59 2.46
N LEU A 70 14.15 -1.50 1.92
CA LEU A 70 13.59 -1.39 0.57
C LEU A 70 12.72 -0.13 0.40
N HIS A 71 11.96 0.24 1.42
CA HIS A 71 11.14 1.46 1.45
C HIS A 71 11.94 2.78 1.33
N LEU A 72 13.26 2.73 1.45
CA LEU A 72 14.17 3.86 1.27
C LEU A 72 15.00 3.76 -0.01
N ASP A 73 14.63 2.87 -0.92
CA ASP A 73 15.35 2.73 -2.17
C ASP A 73 15.06 3.92 -3.10
N PRO A 74 16.09 4.68 -3.54
CA PRO A 74 15.90 5.83 -4.41
C PRO A 74 15.44 5.47 -5.83
N ASP A 75 15.61 4.21 -6.24
CA ASP A 75 15.25 3.70 -7.56
C ASP A 75 13.87 3.02 -7.56
N THR A 76 13.04 3.27 -6.53
CA THR A 76 11.69 2.72 -6.45
C THR A 76 10.81 3.22 -7.60
N VAL A 77 10.10 2.29 -8.24
CA VAL A 77 9.10 2.55 -9.27
C VAL A 77 7.72 2.23 -8.68
N ASN A 78 6.81 3.20 -8.70
CA ASN A 78 5.49 3.06 -8.10
C ASN A 78 4.46 2.70 -9.18
N LEU A 79 3.72 1.61 -8.96
CA LEU A 79 2.56 1.25 -9.80
C LEU A 79 1.53 2.38 -9.78
N GLY A 80 0.95 2.69 -10.94
CA GLY A 80 -0.05 3.73 -11.07
C GLY A 80 0.47 5.19 -10.95
N VAL A 81 1.78 5.38 -10.78
CA VAL A 81 2.44 6.70 -10.69
C VAL A 81 3.62 6.81 -11.64
N ASP A 82 4.57 5.86 -11.59
CA ASP A 82 5.76 5.83 -12.45
C ASP A 82 5.61 4.82 -13.59
N THR A 83 4.69 3.88 -13.48
CA THR A 83 4.34 2.87 -14.47
C THR A 83 2.85 2.55 -14.38
N ASP A 84 2.30 1.86 -15.40
CA ASP A 84 0.89 1.49 -15.44
C ASP A 84 0.44 0.75 -14.17
N GLY A 85 -0.71 1.13 -13.67
CA GLY A 85 -1.34 0.65 -12.45
C GLY A 85 -2.60 -0.19 -12.67
N ALA A 86 -3.45 -0.24 -11.64
CA ALA A 86 -4.49 -1.23 -11.47
C ALA A 86 -5.91 -0.75 -11.81
N PHE A 87 -6.15 0.47 -12.27
CA PHE A 87 -7.48 0.88 -12.75
C PHE A 87 -7.69 0.36 -14.19
N ALA A 88 -7.55 -0.95 -14.34
CA ALA A 88 -7.65 -1.71 -15.58
C ALA A 88 -8.17 -3.13 -15.29
N GLU A 89 -8.57 -3.85 -16.34
CA GLU A 89 -8.96 -5.27 -16.22
C GLU A 89 -7.76 -6.17 -15.83
N TYR A 90 -6.56 -5.80 -16.30
CA TYR A 90 -5.33 -6.54 -16.04
C TYR A 90 -4.19 -5.58 -15.70
N VAL A 91 -3.32 -6.03 -14.81
CA VAL A 91 -2.06 -5.34 -14.45
C VAL A 91 -0.92 -6.34 -14.39
N LYS A 92 0.25 -5.95 -14.90
CA LYS A 92 1.45 -6.76 -14.83
C LYS A 92 2.34 -6.30 -13.69
N VAL A 93 2.69 -7.22 -12.80
CA VAL A 93 3.52 -6.96 -11.62
C VAL A 93 4.68 -7.94 -11.52
N PRO A 94 5.83 -7.56 -10.93
CA PRO A 94 6.90 -8.50 -10.63
C PRO A 94 6.47 -9.50 -9.55
N GLU A 95 6.98 -10.74 -9.62
CA GLU A 95 6.72 -11.78 -8.61
C GLU A 95 7.05 -11.32 -7.19
N SER A 96 8.15 -10.58 -7.04
CA SER A 96 8.60 -10.04 -5.74
C SER A 96 7.60 -9.13 -5.04
N ASN A 97 6.67 -8.56 -5.78
CA ASN A 97 5.66 -7.64 -5.29
C ASN A 97 4.31 -8.30 -5.03
N VAL A 98 4.16 -9.58 -5.38
CA VAL A 98 2.91 -10.31 -5.23
C VAL A 98 2.80 -10.90 -3.83
N VAL A 99 1.68 -10.62 -3.15
CA VAL A 99 1.37 -11.11 -1.80
C VAL A 99 0.17 -12.04 -1.87
N PRO A 100 0.31 -13.34 -1.52
CA PRO A 100 -0.80 -14.28 -1.55
C PRO A 100 -1.84 -13.92 -0.49
N LEU A 101 -3.12 -13.99 -0.85
CA LEU A 101 -4.24 -13.74 0.06
C LEU A 101 -4.81 -15.06 0.58
N PRO A 102 -4.91 -15.24 1.91
CA PRO A 102 -5.66 -16.33 2.50
C PRO A 102 -7.15 -16.24 2.14
N ASP A 103 -7.84 -17.39 2.07
CA ASP A 103 -9.28 -17.43 1.78
C ASP A 103 -10.14 -16.70 2.81
N SER A 104 -9.64 -16.54 4.04
CA SER A 104 -10.28 -15.80 5.12
C SER A 104 -10.26 -14.27 4.92
N VAL A 105 -9.45 -13.75 3.99
CA VAL A 105 -9.39 -12.33 3.67
C VAL A 105 -10.34 -12.03 2.52
N SER A 106 -11.33 -11.14 2.74
CA SER A 106 -12.25 -10.72 1.67
C SER A 106 -11.53 -9.89 0.60
N ASP A 107 -12.17 -9.75 -0.56
CA ASP A 107 -11.61 -8.96 -1.67
C ASP A 107 -11.49 -7.48 -1.32
N GLU A 108 -12.45 -6.95 -0.55
CA GLU A 108 -12.43 -5.56 -0.08
C GLU A 108 -11.23 -5.30 0.86
N VAL A 109 -10.97 -6.23 1.78
CA VAL A 109 -9.81 -6.13 2.68
C VAL A 109 -8.51 -6.31 1.90
N GLY A 110 -8.48 -7.27 0.96
CA GLY A 110 -7.33 -7.49 0.08
C GLY A 110 -6.95 -6.27 -0.74
N ALA A 111 -7.96 -5.47 -1.14
CA ALA A 111 -7.75 -4.27 -1.95
C ALA A 111 -7.14 -3.08 -1.18
N ILE A 112 -7.19 -3.09 0.16
CA ILE A 112 -6.67 -2.00 1.01
C ILE A 112 -5.42 -2.39 1.80
N LEU A 113 -4.74 -3.46 1.41
CA LEU A 113 -3.52 -3.90 2.11
C LEU A 113 -2.34 -2.94 1.92
N ASP A 114 -2.31 -2.14 0.85
CA ASP A 114 -1.29 -1.11 0.67
C ASP A 114 -1.36 -0.05 1.79
N PRO A 115 -2.47 0.69 2.01
CA PRO A 115 -2.58 1.62 3.13
C PRO A 115 -2.51 0.92 4.50
N PHE A 116 -2.94 -0.33 4.62
CA PHE A 116 -2.77 -1.12 5.83
C PHE A 116 -1.29 -1.38 6.14
N GLY A 117 -0.49 -1.72 5.13
CA GLY A 117 0.96 -1.87 5.24
C GLY A 117 1.65 -0.61 5.75
N ASN A 118 1.23 0.56 5.25
CA ASN A 118 1.70 1.86 5.74
C ASN A 118 1.35 2.07 7.23
N ALA A 119 0.12 1.74 7.64
CA ALA A 119 -0.31 1.81 9.03
C ALA A 119 0.51 0.88 9.94
N VAL A 120 0.74 -0.38 9.50
CA VAL A 120 1.57 -1.35 10.22
C VAL A 120 3.00 -0.84 10.39
N HIS A 121 3.61 -0.39 9.28
CA HIS A 121 4.98 0.11 9.30
C HIS A 121 5.15 1.31 10.25
N ALA A 122 4.26 2.29 10.16
CA ALA A 122 4.32 3.49 11.01
C ALA A 122 4.11 3.12 12.49
N THR A 123 3.07 2.35 12.80
CA THR A 123 2.67 2.01 14.16
C THR A 123 3.72 1.15 14.85
N LEU A 124 4.23 0.12 14.17
CA LEU A 124 5.20 -0.82 14.75
C LEU A 124 6.67 -0.32 14.69
N SER A 125 6.89 0.91 14.22
CA SER A 125 8.23 1.54 14.30
C SER A 125 8.60 1.96 15.73
N PHE A 126 7.66 1.86 16.68
CA PHE A 126 7.84 2.24 18.08
C PHE A 126 7.34 1.13 19.02
N ASP A 127 7.88 1.05 20.22
CA ASP A 127 7.38 0.19 21.27
C ASP A 127 6.11 0.81 21.87
N LEU A 128 4.97 0.15 21.72
CA LEU A 128 3.67 0.69 22.11
C LEU A 128 3.03 -0.02 23.31
N VAL A 129 3.56 -1.16 23.73
CA VAL A 129 2.98 -1.94 24.83
C VAL A 129 2.97 -1.13 26.12
N GLY A 130 1.78 -0.87 26.64
CA GLY A 130 1.59 -0.09 27.87
C GLY A 130 1.70 1.44 27.70
N GLU A 131 1.97 1.94 26.50
CA GLU A 131 2.15 3.36 26.21
C GLU A 131 0.84 4.09 25.89
N ASP A 132 0.81 5.39 26.08
CA ASP A 132 -0.24 6.28 25.60
C ASP A 132 0.14 6.77 24.20
N VAL A 133 -0.74 6.52 23.23
CA VAL A 133 -0.49 6.79 21.79
C VAL A 133 -1.40 7.90 21.30
N LEU A 134 -0.81 8.93 20.72
CA LEU A 134 -1.54 9.97 20.00
C LEU A 134 -1.39 9.75 18.48
N ILE A 135 -2.51 9.63 17.78
CA ILE A 135 -2.59 9.54 16.33
C ILE A 135 -3.27 10.80 15.80
N THR A 136 -2.57 11.56 14.98
CA THR A 136 -3.11 12.76 14.34
C THR A 136 -3.54 12.45 12.91
N GLY A 137 -4.83 12.54 12.64
CA GLY A 137 -5.49 12.18 11.39
C GLY A 137 -6.33 10.91 11.53
N ALA A 138 -7.67 11.07 11.51
CA ALA A 138 -8.65 9.97 11.56
C ALA A 138 -9.07 9.50 10.15
N GLY A 139 -8.15 9.58 9.19
CA GLY A 139 -8.33 8.97 7.87
C GLY A 139 -8.11 7.44 7.92
N PRO A 140 -8.23 6.73 6.78
CA PRO A 140 -8.11 5.27 6.73
C PRO A 140 -6.85 4.74 7.43
N ILE A 141 -5.68 5.32 7.15
CA ILE A 141 -4.40 4.91 7.78
C ILE A 141 -4.43 5.17 9.30
N GLY A 142 -4.94 6.31 9.76
CA GLY A 142 -5.03 6.61 11.20
C GLY A 142 -5.95 5.65 11.95
N ILE A 143 -7.09 5.29 11.36
CA ILE A 143 -8.03 4.31 11.93
C ILE A 143 -7.37 2.92 12.01
N MET A 144 -6.70 2.49 10.93
CA MET A 144 -5.94 1.23 10.91
C MET A 144 -4.81 1.24 11.95
N SER A 145 -4.08 2.35 12.10
CA SER A 145 -3.03 2.52 13.11
C SER A 145 -3.57 2.41 14.52
N ALA A 146 -4.77 2.97 14.78
CA ALA A 146 -5.41 2.85 16.09
C ALA A 146 -5.76 1.39 16.41
N ALA A 147 -6.32 0.65 15.47
CA ALA A 147 -6.62 -0.78 15.63
C ALA A 147 -5.34 -1.62 15.85
N ILE A 148 -4.25 -1.30 15.14
CA ILE A 148 -2.97 -1.97 15.32
C ILE A 148 -2.39 -1.65 16.71
N ALA A 149 -2.41 -0.38 17.14
CA ALA A 149 -1.92 0.02 18.46
C ALA A 149 -2.69 -0.66 19.59
N GLU A 150 -4.01 -0.80 19.46
CA GLU A 150 -4.84 -1.57 20.41
C GLU A 150 -4.43 -3.04 20.43
N HIS A 151 -4.30 -3.65 19.26
CA HIS A 151 -3.93 -5.07 19.11
C HIS A 151 -2.58 -5.40 19.76
N VAL A 152 -1.60 -4.50 19.67
CA VAL A 152 -0.26 -4.71 20.24
C VAL A 152 -0.14 -4.32 21.71
N GLY A 153 -1.21 -3.79 22.33
CA GLY A 153 -1.28 -3.56 23.77
C GLY A 153 -0.95 -2.13 24.21
N ALA A 154 -1.19 -1.13 23.39
CA ALA A 154 -1.16 0.25 23.85
C ALA A 154 -2.17 0.48 24.99
N ARG A 155 -1.79 1.28 25.99
CA ARG A 155 -2.62 1.54 27.18
C ARG A 155 -3.80 2.46 26.87
N ARG A 156 -3.57 3.49 26.11
CA ARG A 156 -4.57 4.47 25.64
C ARG A 156 -4.25 4.89 24.23
N ILE A 157 -5.30 5.08 23.43
CA ILE A 157 -5.16 5.58 22.06
C ILE A 157 -6.06 6.79 21.93
N LEU A 158 -5.44 7.91 21.58
CA LEU A 158 -6.14 9.16 21.26
C LEU A 158 -6.01 9.43 19.76
N LEU A 159 -7.14 9.48 19.08
CA LEU A 159 -7.22 9.79 17.65
C LEU A 159 -7.82 11.18 17.48
N THR A 160 -7.21 12.03 16.66
CA THR A 160 -7.67 13.41 16.40
C THR A 160 -7.75 13.67 14.90
N ASP A 161 -8.66 14.56 14.49
CA ASP A 161 -8.75 15.09 13.14
C ASP A 161 -9.24 16.53 13.17
N VAL A 162 -9.03 17.26 12.08
CA VAL A 162 -9.59 18.61 11.85
C VAL A 162 -10.95 18.55 11.15
N ASN A 163 -11.37 17.38 10.72
CA ASN A 163 -12.63 17.14 10.06
C ASN A 163 -13.57 16.36 10.99
N ASP A 164 -14.62 17.02 11.47
CA ASP A 164 -15.61 16.47 12.40
C ASP A 164 -16.32 15.20 11.87
N HIS A 165 -16.41 15.01 10.55
CA HIS A 165 -16.99 13.79 9.96
C HIS A 165 -16.13 12.55 10.11
N ARG A 166 -14.87 12.70 10.54
CA ARG A 166 -13.93 11.59 10.77
C ARG A 166 -13.80 11.18 12.22
N LEU A 167 -14.32 12.01 13.12
CA LEU A 167 -14.37 11.80 14.57
C LEU A 167 -15.74 11.29 15.01
#